data_58a8aebeebdabc681b7658e8c23b881b
#
_entry.id   58a8aebeebdabc681b7658e8c23b881b
#
_cell.length_a   1.000
_cell.length_b   1.000
_cell.length_c   1.000
_cell.angle_alpha   90.00
_cell.angle_beta   90.00
_cell.angle_gamma   90.00
#
_symmetry.space_group_name_H-M   'P 1'
#
loop_
_entity.id
_entity.type
_entity.pdbx_description
1 polymer ?
#
loop_
_entity_poly.entity_id
_entity_poly.type
_entity_poly.pdbx_seq_one_letter_code
_entity_poly.pdbx_strand_id
1 'polypeptide(L)'
;NGLTVRGRIDRVERHEETGALRVLDYKTSGKAKSPLEVHTVRRTDDTPDYATVDVQMKGKERPSGWVDLQLPLYYWAMETEAENGLQLGYFNLPTVGADTGVQLLEGYSPDIHANAMACAAAIVDRVQAGEFWPAREKVRYDEFEPILFGQVEAAAQAPERGNHRE
;
A
#
# COMPACT_ATOMS: atom_id res chain seq x y z
N ASN A 1 17.66 4.08 7.34
CA ASN A 1 17.44 5.05 6.24
C ASN A 1 17.06 6.46 6.72
N GLY A 2 16.79 6.70 8.01
CA GLY A 2 16.63 8.05 8.58
C GLY A 2 15.35 8.81 8.21
N LEU A 3 14.40 8.22 7.47
CA LEU A 3 13.10 8.83 7.21
C LEU A 3 12.13 8.49 8.34
N THR A 4 11.53 9.50 8.96
CA THR A 4 10.49 9.28 9.97
C THR A 4 9.15 9.11 9.29
N VAL A 5 8.53 7.94 9.44
CA VAL A 5 7.16 7.69 9.01
C VAL A 5 6.20 8.03 10.15
N ARG A 6 5.17 8.83 9.86
CA ARG A 6 4.12 9.17 10.80
C ARG A 6 2.78 8.74 10.23
N GLY A 7 1.94 8.16 11.08
CA GLY A 7 0.61 7.72 10.69
C GLY A 7 -0.34 7.77 11.88
N ARG A 8 -1.63 7.58 11.60
CA ARG A 8 -2.68 7.46 12.59
C ARG A 8 -3.47 6.21 12.27
N ILE A 9 -3.57 5.32 13.23
CA ILE A 9 -4.42 4.13 13.16
C ILE A 9 -5.80 4.52 13.65
N ASP A 10 -6.83 4.21 12.88
CA ASP A 10 -8.21 4.59 13.21
C ASP A 10 -8.76 3.79 14.39
N ARG A 11 -8.44 2.47 14.43
CA ARG A 11 -8.97 1.58 15.47
C ARG A 11 -8.02 0.43 15.76
N VAL A 12 -7.74 0.23 17.05
CA VAL A 12 -7.05 -0.95 17.57
C VAL A 12 -7.97 -1.63 18.58
N GLU A 13 -8.17 -2.92 18.42
CA GLU A 13 -8.94 -3.78 19.31
C GLU A 13 -8.04 -4.84 19.93
N ARG A 14 -8.32 -5.19 21.19
CA ARG A 14 -7.68 -6.31 21.88
C ARG A 14 -8.74 -7.32 22.28
N HIS A 15 -8.55 -8.57 21.90
CA HIS A 15 -9.43 -9.67 22.30
C HIS A 15 -9.24 -9.94 23.80
N GLU A 16 -10.32 -9.89 24.58
CA GLU A 16 -10.25 -9.96 26.05
C GLU A 16 -9.64 -11.26 26.56
N GLU A 17 -9.98 -12.39 25.94
CA GLU A 17 -9.54 -13.71 26.39
C GLU A 17 -8.13 -14.08 25.87
N THR A 18 -7.83 -13.76 24.60
CA THR A 18 -6.59 -14.20 23.96
C THR A 18 -5.51 -13.13 23.98
N GLY A 19 -5.86 -11.86 24.16
CA GLY A 19 -4.94 -10.74 24.05
C GLY A 19 -4.52 -10.41 22.60
N ALA A 20 -5.01 -11.13 21.60
CA ALA A 20 -4.71 -10.88 20.20
C ALA A 20 -5.17 -9.46 19.79
N LEU A 21 -4.40 -8.81 18.94
CA LEU A 21 -4.71 -7.47 18.43
C LEU A 21 -5.40 -7.54 17.06
N ARG A 22 -6.29 -6.59 16.84
CA ARG A 22 -6.88 -6.30 15.53
C ARG A 22 -6.76 -4.81 15.24
N VAL A 23 -6.20 -4.49 14.08
CA VAL A 23 -6.07 -3.13 13.58
C VAL A 23 -7.01 -2.95 12.40
N LEU A 24 -7.87 -1.94 12.49
CA LEU A 24 -8.87 -1.64 11.47
C LEU A 24 -8.76 -0.19 11.01
N ASP A 25 -8.90 -0.01 9.71
CA ASP A 25 -9.02 1.29 9.07
C ASP A 25 -10.45 1.47 8.55
N TYR A 26 -11.06 2.64 8.77
CA TYR A 26 -12.42 2.91 8.33
C TYR A 26 -12.48 3.29 6.85
N LYS A 27 -13.31 2.58 6.09
CA LYS A 27 -13.55 2.88 4.67
C LYS A 27 -15.01 3.29 4.44
N THR A 28 -15.22 4.57 4.13
CA THR A 28 -16.53 5.19 3.89
C THR A 28 -16.85 5.31 2.39
N SER A 29 -16.45 4.34 1.59
CA SER A 29 -16.69 4.32 0.15
C SER A 29 -18.09 3.82 -0.20
N GLY A 30 -18.58 4.12 -1.40
CA GLY A 30 -19.92 3.68 -1.86
C GLY A 30 -20.14 2.16 -1.85
N LYS A 31 -19.06 1.36 -1.91
CA LYS A 31 -19.07 -0.11 -1.81
C LYS A 31 -18.03 -0.57 -0.80
N ALA A 32 -18.28 -1.72 -0.18
CA ALA A 32 -17.29 -2.38 0.66
C ALA A 32 -15.99 -2.66 -0.12
N LYS A 33 -14.85 -2.48 0.56
CA LYS A 33 -13.51 -2.64 0.00
C LYS A 33 -12.85 -3.89 0.58
N SER A 34 -12.31 -4.74 -0.29
CA SER A 34 -11.41 -5.82 0.13
C SER A 34 -10.01 -5.25 0.35
N PRO A 35 -9.38 -5.48 1.52
CA PRO A 35 -8.04 -4.94 1.79
C PRO A 35 -7.02 -5.29 0.70
N LEU A 36 -6.92 -6.55 0.32
CA LEU A 36 -5.94 -6.98 -0.67
C LEU A 36 -6.16 -6.35 -2.05
N GLU A 37 -7.44 -6.16 -2.45
CA GLU A 37 -7.80 -5.51 -3.72
C GLU A 37 -7.50 -4.02 -3.74
N VAL A 38 -7.46 -3.37 -2.57
CA VAL A 38 -7.09 -1.96 -2.45
C VAL A 38 -5.58 -1.80 -2.47
N HIS A 39 -4.86 -2.69 -1.79
CA HIS A 39 -3.40 -2.60 -1.63
C HIS A 39 -2.63 -3.06 -2.86
N THR A 40 -3.25 -3.89 -3.72
CA THR A 40 -2.56 -4.47 -4.88
C THR A 40 -3.36 -4.33 -6.17
N VAL A 41 -2.64 -4.15 -7.27
CA VAL A 41 -3.21 -4.23 -8.63
C VAL A 41 -2.53 -5.35 -9.40
N ARG A 42 -3.16 -5.80 -10.49
CA ARG A 42 -2.53 -6.77 -11.39
C ARG A 42 -1.24 -6.19 -11.95
N ARG A 43 -0.15 -6.96 -11.89
CA ARG A 43 1.14 -6.58 -12.45
C ARG A 43 1.03 -6.35 -13.95
N THR A 44 1.67 -5.30 -14.42
CA THR A 44 1.88 -4.95 -15.84
C THR A 44 3.37 -4.75 -16.10
N ASP A 45 3.74 -4.53 -17.35
CA ASP A 45 5.13 -4.25 -17.72
C ASP A 45 5.65 -2.92 -17.12
N ASP A 46 4.73 -2.00 -16.78
CA ASP A 46 5.05 -0.73 -16.11
C ASP A 46 5.15 -0.85 -14.58
N THR A 47 4.89 -2.03 -14.01
CA THR A 47 5.00 -2.24 -12.56
C THR A 47 6.48 -2.27 -12.18
N PRO A 48 6.97 -1.35 -11.32
CA PRO A 48 8.37 -1.36 -10.92
C PRO A 48 8.75 -2.65 -10.19
N ASP A 49 9.93 -3.18 -10.45
CA ASP A 49 10.40 -4.43 -9.85
C ASP A 49 10.32 -4.43 -8.33
N TYR A 50 10.66 -3.30 -7.68
CA TYR A 50 10.59 -3.14 -6.23
C TYR A 50 9.18 -3.19 -5.67
N ALA A 51 8.15 -2.99 -6.50
CA ALA A 51 6.75 -3.02 -6.09
C ALA A 51 6.04 -4.34 -6.45
N THR A 52 6.75 -5.31 -7.03
CA THR A 52 6.13 -6.59 -7.43
C THR A 52 5.88 -7.50 -6.22
N VAL A 53 4.74 -8.19 -6.25
CA VAL A 53 4.34 -9.17 -5.22
C VAL A 53 3.42 -10.23 -5.84
N ASP A 54 3.55 -11.47 -5.39
CA ASP A 54 2.61 -12.53 -5.73
C ASP A 54 1.64 -12.75 -4.58
N VAL A 55 0.35 -12.57 -4.83
CA VAL A 55 -0.69 -12.68 -3.81
C VAL A 55 -1.69 -13.78 -4.14
N GLN A 56 -2.25 -14.39 -3.11
CA GLN A 56 -3.34 -15.35 -3.26
C GLN A 56 -4.69 -14.62 -3.31
N MET A 57 -5.40 -14.73 -4.43
CA MET A 57 -6.74 -14.17 -4.58
C MET A 57 -7.73 -15.24 -5.03
N LYS A 58 -8.77 -15.46 -4.24
CA LYS A 58 -9.82 -16.45 -4.55
C LYS A 58 -9.23 -17.85 -4.84
N GLY A 59 -8.19 -18.23 -4.07
CA GLY A 59 -7.52 -19.52 -4.18
C GLY A 59 -6.58 -19.66 -5.39
N LYS A 60 -6.25 -18.56 -6.06
CA LYS A 60 -5.29 -18.54 -7.18
C LYS A 60 -4.19 -17.53 -6.91
N GLU A 61 -2.98 -17.93 -7.26
CA GLU A 61 -1.84 -17.01 -7.28
C GLU A 61 -2.04 -15.95 -8.37
N ARG A 62 -1.79 -14.70 -8.01
CA ARG A 62 -1.90 -13.55 -8.91
C ARG A 62 -0.65 -12.68 -8.82
N PRO A 63 0.13 -12.59 -9.92
CA PRO A 63 1.17 -11.58 -10.02
C PRO A 63 0.58 -10.18 -9.91
N SER A 64 1.08 -9.41 -8.96
CA SER A 64 0.53 -8.12 -8.57
C SER A 64 1.62 -7.09 -8.34
N GLY A 65 1.23 -5.85 -8.17
CA GLY A 65 2.07 -4.75 -7.72
C GLY A 65 1.41 -4.02 -6.56
N TRP A 66 2.24 -3.58 -5.61
CA TRP A 66 1.80 -2.72 -4.52
C TRP A 66 1.40 -1.33 -5.05
N VAL A 67 0.26 -0.83 -4.60
CA VAL A 67 -0.22 0.53 -4.86
C VAL A 67 -0.56 1.28 -3.58
N ASP A 68 -0.65 0.57 -2.46
CA ASP A 68 -0.88 1.11 -1.14
C ASP A 68 -0.20 0.21 -0.11
N LEU A 69 0.49 0.80 0.87
CA LEU A 69 1.18 0.09 1.95
C LEU A 69 0.62 0.41 3.34
N GLN A 70 -0.56 1.00 3.44
CA GLN A 70 -1.14 1.45 4.71
C GLN A 70 -1.21 0.30 5.74
N LEU A 71 -1.92 -0.79 5.42
CA LEU A 71 -2.03 -1.92 6.34
C LEU A 71 -0.69 -2.64 6.59
N PRO A 72 0.16 -2.89 5.60
CA PRO A 72 1.53 -3.36 5.83
C PRO A 72 2.32 -2.51 6.84
N LEU A 73 2.26 -1.19 6.74
CA LEU A 73 2.94 -0.30 7.68
C LEU A 73 2.29 -0.32 9.08
N TYR A 74 0.97 -0.51 9.17
CA TYR A 74 0.30 -0.72 10.45
C TYR A 74 0.73 -2.04 11.10
N TYR A 75 0.91 -3.11 10.30
CA TYR A 75 1.45 -4.36 10.79
C TYR A 75 2.83 -4.14 11.41
N TRP A 76 3.74 -3.56 10.66
CA TRP A 76 5.09 -3.25 11.12
C TRP A 76 5.10 -2.40 12.40
N ALA A 77 4.21 -1.42 12.53
CA ALA A 77 4.13 -0.55 13.70
C ALA A 77 3.62 -1.27 14.96
N MET A 78 2.79 -2.31 14.78
CA MET A 78 2.08 -2.99 15.88
C MET A 78 2.61 -4.40 16.19
N GLU A 79 3.48 -4.97 15.34
CA GLU A 79 3.93 -6.36 15.48
C GLU A 79 4.62 -6.65 16.81
N THR A 80 5.36 -5.70 17.36
CA THR A 80 6.05 -5.86 18.66
C THR A 80 5.09 -5.85 19.84
N GLU A 81 3.90 -5.28 19.70
CA GLU A 81 2.86 -5.23 20.73
C GLU A 81 1.88 -6.41 20.63
N ALA A 82 1.94 -7.15 19.53
CA ALA A 82 0.99 -8.20 19.18
C ALA A 82 1.48 -9.60 19.50
N GLU A 83 1.92 -9.84 20.75
CA GLU A 83 2.48 -11.13 21.22
C GLU A 83 1.57 -12.33 20.92
N ASN A 84 0.26 -12.14 20.94
CA ASN A 84 -0.75 -13.20 20.76
C ASN A 84 -1.43 -13.19 19.40
N GLY A 85 -0.81 -12.51 18.42
CA GLY A 85 -1.30 -12.42 17.03
C GLY A 85 -1.88 -11.05 16.68
N LEU A 86 -1.76 -10.74 15.39
CA LEU A 86 -2.19 -9.47 14.79
C LEU A 86 -3.05 -9.73 13.58
N GLN A 87 -4.25 -9.19 13.58
CA GLN A 87 -5.15 -9.13 12.43
C GLN A 87 -5.24 -7.71 11.90
N LEU A 88 -5.25 -7.57 10.59
CA LEU A 88 -5.44 -6.28 9.91
C LEU A 88 -6.69 -6.34 9.04
N GLY A 89 -7.32 -5.19 8.84
CA GLY A 89 -8.47 -5.15 7.96
C GLY A 89 -9.09 -3.77 7.81
N TYR A 90 -10.21 -3.77 7.13
CA TYR A 90 -11.07 -2.61 6.98
C TYR A 90 -12.37 -2.80 7.75
N PHE A 91 -12.82 -1.73 8.38
CA PHE A 91 -14.20 -1.60 8.81
C PHE A 91 -14.93 -0.79 7.73
N ASN A 92 -15.67 -1.50 6.89
CA ASN A 92 -16.40 -0.89 5.79
C ASN A 92 -17.71 -0.28 6.27
N LEU A 93 -17.95 0.98 5.88
CA LEU A 93 -19.17 1.76 6.10
C LEU A 93 -19.70 2.24 4.73
N PRO A 94 -20.17 1.32 3.88
CA PRO A 94 -20.63 1.68 2.54
C PRO A 94 -22.02 2.35 2.57
N THR A 95 -22.43 2.91 1.43
CA THR A 95 -23.77 3.51 1.29
C THR A 95 -24.89 2.48 1.52
N VAL A 96 -24.68 1.23 1.15
CA VAL A 96 -25.62 0.12 1.39
C VAL A 96 -25.28 -0.50 2.74
N GLY A 97 -26.12 -0.26 3.75
CA GLY A 97 -25.87 -0.69 5.13
C GLY A 97 -25.71 -2.21 5.32
N ALA A 98 -26.28 -3.02 4.42
CA ALA A 98 -26.12 -4.48 4.46
C ALA A 98 -24.68 -4.95 4.24
N ASP A 99 -23.86 -4.13 3.59
CA ASP A 99 -22.44 -4.44 3.32
C ASP A 99 -21.50 -3.84 4.39
N THR A 100 -22.08 -3.28 5.48
CA THR A 100 -21.30 -2.76 6.62
C THR A 100 -20.68 -3.91 7.40
N GLY A 101 -19.37 -3.84 7.64
CA GLY A 101 -18.70 -4.84 8.45
C GLY A 101 -17.19 -4.87 8.29
N VAL A 102 -16.58 -5.81 9.00
CA VAL A 102 -15.13 -6.02 8.99
C VAL A 102 -14.76 -6.95 7.85
N GLN A 103 -13.78 -6.55 7.06
CA GLN A 103 -13.09 -7.41 6.10
C GLN A 103 -11.60 -7.46 6.47
N LEU A 104 -11.13 -8.65 6.81
CA LEU A 104 -9.74 -8.86 7.18
C LEU A 104 -8.85 -8.97 5.94
N LEU A 105 -7.58 -8.63 6.12
CA LEU A 105 -6.52 -8.83 5.14
C LEU A 105 -6.13 -10.31 5.15
N GLU A 106 -6.88 -11.11 4.40
CA GLU A 106 -6.64 -12.54 4.30
C GLU A 106 -5.43 -12.85 3.42
N GLY A 107 -4.73 -13.95 3.74
CA GLY A 107 -3.57 -14.39 2.97
C GLY A 107 -2.31 -13.53 3.16
N TYR A 108 -2.28 -12.65 4.14
CA TYR A 108 -1.10 -11.84 4.47
C TYR A 108 -0.12 -12.68 5.28
N SER A 109 0.90 -13.20 4.61
CA SER A 109 1.95 -14.03 5.19
C SER A 109 3.18 -13.23 5.61
N PRO A 110 4.08 -13.80 6.43
CA PRO A 110 5.38 -13.17 6.73
C PRO A 110 6.19 -12.82 5.47
N ASP A 111 6.13 -13.65 4.42
CA ASP A 111 6.83 -13.38 3.17
C ASP A 111 6.24 -12.18 2.43
N ILE A 112 4.91 -12.06 2.40
CA ILE A 112 4.22 -10.91 1.83
C ILE A 112 4.53 -9.65 2.65
N HIS A 113 4.61 -9.77 3.98
CA HIS A 113 5.01 -8.66 4.85
C HIS A 113 6.45 -8.21 4.55
N ALA A 114 7.39 -9.14 4.49
CA ALA A 114 8.78 -8.82 4.17
C ALA A 114 8.92 -8.15 2.79
N ASN A 115 8.16 -8.62 1.79
CA ASN A 115 8.10 -8.00 0.47
C ASN A 115 7.53 -6.57 0.53
N ALA A 116 6.46 -6.33 1.30
CA ALA A 116 5.90 -4.99 1.48
C ALA A 116 6.90 -4.04 2.14
N MET A 117 7.65 -4.51 3.15
CA MET A 117 8.68 -3.71 3.81
C MET A 117 9.87 -3.43 2.91
N ALA A 118 10.28 -4.38 2.06
CA ALA A 118 11.29 -4.16 1.04
C ALA A 118 10.84 -3.11 0.00
N CYS A 119 9.57 -3.16 -0.42
CA CYS A 119 8.97 -2.14 -1.27
C CYS A 119 9.00 -0.75 -0.59
N ALA A 120 8.59 -0.65 0.67
CA ALA A 120 8.63 0.59 1.43
C ALA A 120 10.06 1.15 1.54
N ALA A 121 11.05 0.30 1.83
CA ALA A 121 12.46 0.70 1.90
C ALA A 121 12.97 1.23 0.56
N ALA A 122 12.67 0.53 -0.53
CA ALA A 122 13.06 0.95 -1.88
C ALA A 122 12.44 2.30 -2.27
N ILE A 123 11.18 2.55 -1.88
CA ILE A 123 10.53 3.86 -2.10
C ILE A 123 11.26 4.95 -1.31
N VAL A 124 11.60 4.69 -0.04
CA VAL A 124 12.33 5.66 0.81
C VAL A 124 13.70 5.99 0.20
N ASP A 125 14.44 4.99 -0.23
CA ASP A 125 15.77 5.19 -0.83
C ASP A 125 15.68 6.03 -2.12
N ARG A 126 14.68 5.76 -2.98
CA ARG A 126 14.44 6.54 -4.20
C ARG A 126 14.04 7.99 -3.89
N VAL A 127 13.16 8.20 -2.91
CA VAL A 127 12.78 9.55 -2.46
C VAL A 127 14.01 10.32 -1.95
N GLN A 128 14.88 9.68 -1.16
CA GLN A 128 16.11 10.29 -0.66
C GLN A 128 17.11 10.58 -1.78
N ALA A 129 17.15 9.75 -2.82
CA ALA A 129 17.96 9.98 -4.00
C ALA A 129 17.38 11.03 -4.97
N GLY A 130 16.17 11.54 -4.72
CA GLY A 130 15.48 12.47 -5.62
C GLY A 130 14.96 11.80 -6.90
N GLU A 131 14.78 10.49 -6.89
CA GLU A 131 14.33 9.72 -8.04
C GLU A 131 12.81 9.69 -8.14
N PHE A 132 12.23 10.59 -8.92
CA PHE A 132 10.78 10.69 -9.16
C PHE A 132 10.36 10.35 -10.60
N TRP A 133 11.24 9.74 -11.36
CA TRP A 133 11.02 9.34 -12.74
C TRP A 133 10.80 7.80 -12.88
N PRO A 134 9.98 7.31 -13.82
CA PRO A 134 9.17 8.07 -14.78
C PRO A 134 7.93 8.71 -14.17
N ALA A 135 7.52 9.84 -14.74
CA ALA A 135 6.28 10.49 -14.38
C ALA A 135 5.09 9.60 -14.78
N ARG A 136 4.05 9.56 -13.94
CA ARG A 136 2.85 8.78 -14.23
C ARG A 136 1.90 9.60 -15.09
N GLU A 137 1.51 9.10 -16.26
CA GLU A 137 0.56 9.77 -17.18
C GLU A 137 -0.81 10.06 -16.54
N LYS A 138 -1.26 9.18 -15.62
CA LYS A 138 -2.54 9.34 -14.92
C LYS A 138 -2.33 9.30 -13.43
N VAL A 139 -2.51 10.44 -12.79
CA VAL A 139 -2.45 10.59 -11.34
C VAL A 139 -3.89 10.60 -10.80
N ARG A 140 -4.18 9.80 -9.76
CA ARG A 140 -5.47 9.92 -9.06
C ARG A 140 -5.53 11.25 -8.32
N TYR A 141 -6.65 11.97 -8.48
CA TYR A 141 -6.86 13.29 -7.86
C TYR A 141 -5.80 14.30 -8.30
N ASP A 142 -5.53 14.36 -9.59
CA ASP A 142 -4.57 15.28 -10.18
C ASP A 142 -5.09 16.71 -10.12
N GLU A 143 -4.72 17.45 -9.08
CA GLU A 143 -5.03 18.86 -8.91
C GLU A 143 -4.21 19.76 -9.88
N PHE A 144 -3.17 19.21 -10.50
CA PHE A 144 -2.29 19.90 -11.43
C PHE A 144 -2.69 19.71 -12.90
N GLU A 145 -3.62 18.79 -13.20
CA GLU A 145 -4.09 18.54 -14.57
C GLU A 145 -4.47 19.84 -15.33
N PRO A 146 -5.19 20.82 -14.72
CA PRO A 146 -5.52 22.06 -15.39
C PRO A 146 -4.29 22.91 -15.75
N ILE A 147 -3.21 22.79 -15.02
CA ILE A 147 -1.95 23.53 -15.25
C ILE A 147 -1.09 22.81 -16.27
N LEU A 148 -1.07 21.49 -16.24
CA LEU A 148 -0.23 20.65 -17.09
C LEU A 148 -0.92 20.23 -18.38
N PHE A 149 -2.20 20.56 -18.57
CA PHE A 149 -3.00 20.19 -19.74
C PHE A 149 -2.93 18.70 -20.09
N GLY A 150 -2.82 17.82 -19.08
CA GLY A 150 -2.65 16.38 -19.25
C GLY A 150 -1.27 15.95 -19.78
N GLN A 151 -0.31 16.87 -19.92
CA GLN A 151 1.04 16.59 -20.44
C GLN A 151 2.08 16.53 -19.30
N VAL A 152 1.89 15.63 -18.34
CA VAL A 152 2.80 15.49 -17.20
C VAL A 152 4.22 15.16 -17.64
N GLU A 153 4.38 14.30 -18.65
CA GLU A 153 5.70 13.95 -19.19
C GLU A 153 6.43 15.14 -19.83
N ALA A 154 5.70 16.02 -20.51
CA ALA A 154 6.29 17.21 -21.12
C ALA A 154 6.72 18.25 -20.06
N ALA A 155 6.09 18.23 -18.88
CA ALA A 155 6.41 19.12 -17.76
C ALA A 155 7.50 18.59 -16.83
N ALA A 156 7.75 17.26 -16.84
CA ALA A 156 8.77 16.62 -16.06
C ALA A 156 9.99 16.29 -16.91
N GLN A 157 11.19 16.69 -16.49
CA GLN A 157 12.43 16.30 -17.16
C GLN A 157 12.87 14.92 -16.66
N ALA A 158 13.20 14.04 -17.59
CA ALA A 158 13.91 12.81 -17.26
C ALA A 158 15.25 13.15 -16.58
N PRO A 159 15.66 12.43 -15.54
CA PRO A 159 16.98 12.64 -14.96
C PRO A 159 18.04 12.41 -16.05
N GLU A 160 19.04 13.29 -16.12
CA GLU A 160 20.18 13.10 -16.98
C GLU A 160 20.81 11.74 -16.65
N ARG A 161 20.92 10.86 -17.64
CA ARG A 161 21.66 9.60 -17.46
C ARG A 161 23.10 9.97 -17.15
N GLY A 162 23.45 9.88 -15.88
CA GLY A 162 24.84 10.06 -15.46
C GLY A 162 25.72 9.14 -16.30
N ASN A 163 26.61 9.73 -17.09
CA ASN A 163 27.68 8.99 -17.76
C ASN A 163 28.59 8.46 -16.64
N HIS A 164 28.30 7.26 -16.14
CA HIS A 164 29.31 6.47 -15.43
C HIS A 164 30.36 6.10 -16.48
N ARG A 165 31.31 7.02 -16.67
CA ARG A 165 32.59 6.67 -17.27
C ARG A 165 33.36 5.84 -16.25
N GLU A 166 33.71 4.66 -16.66
CA GLU A 166 34.64 3.72 -16.03
C GLU A 166 35.90 4.39 -15.47
#